data_ce61d3a77d598d0ee92fb67a15ed85ac
#
_entry.id   ce61d3a77d598d0ee92fb67a15ed85ac
#
_cell.length_a   1.000
_cell.length_b   1.000
_cell.length_c   1.000
_cell.angle_alpha   90.00
_cell.angle_beta   90.00
_cell.angle_gamma   90.00
#
_symmetry.space_group_name_H-M   'P 1'
#
loop_
_entity.id
_entity.type
_entity.pdbx_description
1 polymer ?
#
loop_
_entity_poly.entity_id
_entity_poly.type
_entity_poly.pdbx_seq_one_letter_code
_entity_poly.pdbx_strand_id
1 'polypeptide(L)'
;KQTSYMFITGPEVVKSVTQEEVTMENLGGSEVHSTRSGVAHCTADNDMDCILKIRELMSFLPNNNMEEPPFVPTTDSPNRIDPQLDLLVPTNPNQPYDMKELILSVADDQNFFEIQEEYAKNIIIGYIRLNGKTIGVVANQPAALAGTLDINASVKAARFVRFCDAFNIPLLTLVDVPGFLPGVNQEYEGIIRHGAKLLYAYCEATVPKVTVITRKAYGGAYDVMSSKHIRGDINFAYPTAEIAVMGPDGAVNILFRKDLKTAEDPEGKRKELQADYREKFANPYRAAELGYVDEIIEPSITRSRLIRSFELLANKRQSNPPKKHSNIPL
;
A
#
# COMPACT_ATOMS: atom_id res chain seq x y z
N LYS A 1 21.91 14.15 6.44
CA LYS A 1 21.12 15.35 6.80
C LYS A 1 22.05 16.55 6.97
N GLN A 2 21.61 17.76 6.56
CA GLN A 2 22.30 19.03 6.74
C GLN A 2 23.66 19.20 6.03
N THR A 3 24.08 18.23 5.24
CA THR A 3 25.36 18.26 4.50
C THR A 3 25.22 17.93 3.02
N SER A 4 24.05 17.43 2.61
CA SER A 4 23.78 17.04 1.22
C SER A 4 22.58 17.81 0.68
N TYR A 5 22.76 18.41 -0.49
CA TYR A 5 21.75 19.21 -1.17
C TYR A 5 21.62 18.75 -2.62
N MET A 6 20.39 18.67 -3.12
CA MET A 6 20.10 18.36 -4.51
C MET A 6 19.09 19.34 -5.06
N PHE A 7 19.41 19.98 -6.17
CA PHE A 7 18.51 20.85 -6.92
C PHE A 7 18.98 21.00 -8.36
N ILE A 8 18.09 21.32 -9.27
CA ILE A 8 18.44 21.60 -10.67
C ILE A 8 19.17 22.93 -10.77
N THR A 9 18.67 23.96 -10.05
CA THR A 9 19.26 25.29 -9.98
C THR A 9 19.39 25.72 -8.53
N GLY A 10 20.53 26.31 -8.17
CA GLY A 10 20.80 26.75 -6.80
C GLY A 10 20.03 28.03 -6.41
N PRO A 11 20.04 28.40 -5.09
CA PRO A 11 19.31 29.55 -4.57
C PRO A 11 19.57 30.87 -5.29
N GLU A 12 20.82 31.12 -5.71
CA GLU A 12 21.19 32.34 -6.43
C GLU A 12 20.48 32.46 -7.81
N VAL A 13 20.34 31.33 -8.53
CA VAL A 13 19.64 31.31 -9.80
C VAL A 13 18.13 31.48 -9.56
N VAL A 14 17.56 30.82 -8.58
CA VAL A 14 16.14 30.99 -8.18
C VAL A 14 15.87 32.45 -7.89
N LYS A 15 16.71 33.10 -7.05
CA LYS A 15 16.57 34.52 -6.72
C LYS A 15 16.65 35.44 -7.96
N SER A 16 17.57 35.14 -8.87
CA SER A 16 17.75 35.97 -10.07
C SER A 16 16.60 35.87 -11.08
N VAL A 17 15.90 34.71 -11.15
CA VAL A 17 14.86 34.46 -12.15
C VAL A 17 13.46 34.69 -11.59
N THR A 18 13.15 34.16 -10.40
CA THR A 18 11.80 34.23 -9.77
C THR A 18 11.70 35.24 -8.65
N GLN A 19 12.81 35.85 -8.22
CA GLN A 19 12.93 36.76 -7.09
C GLN A 19 12.56 36.13 -5.72
N GLU A 20 12.51 34.79 -5.65
CA GLU A 20 12.29 34.06 -4.41
C GLU A 20 13.58 33.95 -3.62
N GLU A 21 13.53 34.23 -2.32
CA GLU A 21 14.66 34.02 -1.41
C GLU A 21 14.50 32.70 -0.69
N VAL A 22 15.45 31.80 -0.89
CA VAL A 22 15.43 30.44 -0.31
C VAL A 22 16.85 30.03 0.07
N THR A 23 16.98 29.29 1.18
CA THR A 23 18.27 28.70 1.59
C THR A 23 18.51 27.37 0.86
N MET A 24 19.77 26.90 0.81
CA MET A 24 20.10 25.59 0.24
C MET A 24 19.31 24.47 0.91
N GLU A 25 19.18 24.50 2.24
CA GLU A 25 18.42 23.50 3.01
C GLU A 25 16.93 23.50 2.63
N ASN A 26 16.31 24.67 2.55
CA ASN A 26 14.90 24.80 2.24
C ASN A 26 14.56 24.58 0.75
N LEU A 27 15.55 24.68 -0.14
CA LEU A 27 15.36 24.41 -1.57
C LEU A 27 15.55 22.92 -1.90
N GLY A 28 16.59 22.30 -1.36
CA GLY A 28 16.95 20.96 -1.76
C GLY A 28 17.71 20.17 -0.68
N GLY A 29 17.47 20.48 0.59
CA GLY A 29 18.00 19.69 1.71
C GLY A 29 17.30 18.34 1.87
N SER A 30 17.86 17.52 2.73
CA SER A 30 17.36 16.14 2.94
C SER A 30 15.91 16.09 3.40
N GLU A 31 15.47 17.02 4.25
CA GLU A 31 14.09 17.11 4.72
C GLU A 31 13.11 17.42 3.58
N VAL A 32 13.43 18.37 2.72
CA VAL A 32 12.60 18.73 1.57
C VAL A 32 12.40 17.52 0.65
N HIS A 33 13.49 16.81 0.36
CA HIS A 33 13.43 15.67 -0.55
C HIS A 33 12.82 14.41 0.06
N SER A 34 12.88 14.26 1.38
CA SER A 34 12.23 13.12 2.06
C SER A 34 10.77 13.36 2.39
N THR A 35 10.30 14.63 2.55
CA THR A 35 8.93 14.91 3.00
C THR A 35 8.02 15.52 1.92
N ARG A 36 8.58 16.37 1.03
CA ARG A 36 7.79 17.14 0.06
C ARG A 36 7.88 16.62 -1.36
N SER A 37 9.11 16.40 -1.86
CA SER A 37 9.31 16.00 -3.25
C SER A 37 9.35 14.48 -3.46
N GLY A 38 9.62 13.70 -2.41
CA GLY A 38 9.76 12.24 -2.50
C GLY A 38 10.97 11.79 -3.32
N VAL A 39 11.94 12.67 -3.60
CA VAL A 39 13.16 12.32 -4.35
C VAL A 39 14.07 11.44 -3.52
N ALA A 40 14.24 11.74 -2.21
CA ALA A 40 15.04 10.93 -1.32
C ALA A 40 14.24 9.71 -0.82
N HIS A 41 14.78 8.52 -1.05
CA HIS A 41 14.17 7.27 -0.60
C HIS A 41 14.48 6.98 0.88
N CYS A 42 15.66 7.35 1.32
CA CYS A 42 16.13 7.24 2.72
C CYS A 42 16.93 8.48 3.09
N THR A 43 16.96 8.80 4.36
CA THR A 43 17.85 9.83 4.92
C THR A 43 18.79 9.16 5.91
N ALA A 44 19.98 9.73 6.06
CA ALA A 44 21.01 9.26 6.99
C ALA A 44 21.56 10.44 7.81
N ASP A 45 21.97 10.16 9.03
CA ASP A 45 22.51 11.18 9.92
C ASP A 45 24.00 11.48 9.64
N ASN A 46 24.71 10.50 9.06
CA ASN A 46 26.12 10.59 8.69
C ASN A 46 26.45 9.55 7.60
N ASP A 47 27.70 9.61 7.08
CA ASP A 47 28.17 8.71 6.02
C ASP A 47 28.14 7.23 6.42
N MET A 48 28.47 6.91 7.68
CA MET A 48 28.47 5.53 8.17
C MET A 48 27.04 4.97 8.20
N ASP A 49 26.08 5.72 8.72
CA ASP A 49 24.66 5.35 8.70
C ASP A 49 24.16 5.18 7.26
N CYS A 50 24.58 6.06 6.36
CA CYS A 50 24.24 5.94 4.93
C CYS A 50 24.75 4.64 4.32
N ILE A 51 26.02 4.29 4.58
CA ILE A 51 26.63 3.05 4.08
C ILE A 51 25.92 1.82 4.65
N LEU A 52 25.56 1.83 5.92
CA LEU A 52 24.84 0.73 6.55
C LEU A 52 23.44 0.54 5.91
N LYS A 53 22.69 1.60 5.70
CA LYS A 53 21.39 1.56 5.00
C LYS A 53 21.52 1.08 3.57
N ILE A 54 22.55 1.51 2.83
CA ILE A 54 22.81 1.02 1.47
C ILE A 54 23.08 -0.49 1.49
N ARG A 55 23.92 -0.97 2.41
CA ARG A 55 24.23 -2.40 2.54
C ARG A 55 22.98 -3.21 2.89
N GLU A 56 22.15 -2.70 3.79
CA GLU A 56 20.89 -3.33 4.15
C GLU A 56 19.95 -3.40 2.94
N LEU A 57 19.74 -2.30 2.22
CA LEU A 57 18.95 -2.27 0.97
C LEU A 57 19.47 -3.29 -0.04
N MET A 58 20.79 -3.31 -0.28
CA MET A 58 21.39 -4.24 -1.24
C MET A 58 21.23 -5.71 -0.84
N SER A 59 21.01 -6.01 0.45
CA SER A 59 20.74 -7.38 0.90
C SER A 59 19.36 -7.92 0.50
N PHE A 60 18.43 -7.04 0.08
CA PHE A 60 17.11 -7.42 -0.42
C PHE A 60 17.07 -7.58 -1.94
N LEU A 61 18.03 -7.03 -2.66
CA LEU A 61 18.00 -6.93 -4.11
C LEU A 61 18.88 -7.98 -4.78
N PRO A 62 18.46 -8.54 -5.95
CA PRO A 62 19.35 -9.37 -6.76
C PRO A 62 20.45 -8.52 -7.40
N ASN A 63 21.51 -9.16 -7.89
CA ASN A 63 22.61 -8.45 -8.57
C ASN A 63 22.18 -7.86 -9.92
N ASN A 64 21.15 -8.43 -10.53
CA ASN A 64 20.60 -7.97 -11.81
C ASN A 64 19.15 -8.49 -11.97
N ASN A 65 18.47 -8.05 -13.02
CA ASN A 65 17.06 -8.38 -13.28
C ASN A 65 16.83 -9.82 -13.82
N MET A 66 17.87 -10.62 -14.00
CA MET A 66 17.78 -12.01 -14.44
C MET A 66 17.88 -13.00 -13.27
N GLU A 67 18.23 -12.51 -12.09
CA GLU A 67 18.37 -13.30 -10.88
C GLU A 67 17.19 -13.13 -9.94
N GLU A 68 16.98 -14.11 -9.07
CA GLU A 68 16.04 -13.99 -7.95
C GLU A 68 16.69 -13.24 -6.80
N PRO A 69 15.93 -12.56 -5.93
CA PRO A 69 16.43 -11.92 -4.72
C PRO A 69 17.20 -12.91 -3.82
N PRO A 70 18.21 -12.43 -3.07
CA PRO A 70 18.99 -13.29 -2.19
C PRO A 70 18.12 -13.98 -1.12
N PHE A 71 18.38 -15.27 -0.89
CA PHE A 71 17.80 -16.01 0.23
C PHE A 71 18.67 -15.80 1.48
N VAL A 72 18.06 -15.40 2.59
CA VAL A 72 18.73 -15.23 3.89
C VAL A 72 18.10 -16.18 4.90
N PRO A 73 18.81 -17.23 5.37
CA PRO A 73 18.25 -18.14 6.36
C PRO A 73 17.80 -17.44 7.62
N THR A 74 16.65 -17.84 8.17
CA THR A 74 16.11 -17.37 9.44
C THR A 74 15.81 -18.54 10.37
N THR A 75 15.82 -18.28 11.68
CA THR A 75 15.34 -19.20 12.71
C THR A 75 13.90 -18.92 13.13
N ASP A 76 13.30 -17.83 12.60
CA ASP A 76 11.91 -17.49 12.86
C ASP A 76 10.96 -18.49 12.20
N SER A 77 10.16 -19.18 13.01
CA SER A 77 9.31 -20.28 12.53
C SER A 77 8.34 -19.82 11.43
N PRO A 78 8.25 -20.54 10.29
CA PRO A 78 7.26 -20.26 9.27
C PRO A 78 5.82 -20.47 9.75
N ASN A 79 5.62 -21.27 10.80
CA ASN A 79 4.32 -21.56 11.39
C ASN A 79 4.06 -20.76 12.67
N ARG A 80 4.82 -19.72 12.94
CA ARG A 80 4.59 -18.84 14.10
C ARG A 80 3.20 -18.19 13.99
N ILE A 81 2.43 -18.29 15.04
CA ILE A 81 1.12 -17.67 15.23
C ILE A 81 1.31 -16.44 16.13
N ASP A 82 0.68 -15.33 15.79
CA ASP A 82 0.70 -14.12 16.60
C ASP A 82 -0.72 -13.71 17.02
N PRO A 83 -1.18 -14.11 18.23
CA PRO A 83 -2.50 -13.78 18.71
C PRO A 83 -2.76 -12.27 18.90
N GLN A 84 -1.72 -11.44 18.96
CA GLN A 84 -1.89 -9.98 19.08
C GLN A 84 -2.50 -9.38 17.82
N LEU A 85 -2.31 -10.02 16.68
CA LEU A 85 -2.92 -9.57 15.41
C LEU A 85 -4.45 -9.65 15.43
N ASP A 86 -5.03 -10.55 16.20
CA ASP A 86 -6.50 -10.67 16.34
C ASP A 86 -7.12 -9.43 17.01
N LEU A 87 -6.30 -8.65 17.73
CA LEU A 87 -6.70 -7.43 18.43
C LEU A 87 -6.21 -6.14 17.74
N LEU A 88 -5.26 -6.25 16.79
CA LEU A 88 -4.63 -5.10 16.18
C LEU A 88 -5.60 -4.27 15.32
N VAL A 89 -6.43 -4.94 14.53
CA VAL A 89 -7.36 -4.26 13.62
C VAL A 89 -8.67 -3.99 14.34
N PRO A 90 -9.00 -2.71 14.64
CA PRO A 90 -10.23 -2.39 15.37
C PRO A 90 -11.47 -2.73 14.55
N THR A 91 -12.50 -3.23 15.20
CA THR A 91 -13.83 -3.45 14.60
C THR A 91 -14.55 -2.14 14.25
N ASN A 92 -14.22 -1.05 14.95
CA ASN A 92 -14.71 0.28 14.61
C ASN A 92 -13.96 0.81 13.37
N PRO A 93 -14.64 1.02 12.23
CA PRO A 93 -13.99 1.45 10.98
C PRO A 93 -13.35 2.86 11.05
N ASN A 94 -13.73 3.67 12.04
CA ASN A 94 -13.20 5.02 12.22
C ASN A 94 -12.03 5.09 13.21
N GLN A 95 -11.69 4.00 13.88
CA GLN A 95 -10.56 3.95 14.79
C GLN A 95 -9.27 3.66 13.98
N PRO A 96 -8.25 4.55 14.01
CA PRO A 96 -6.99 4.29 13.35
C PRO A 96 -6.18 3.22 14.07
N TYR A 97 -5.29 2.55 13.35
CA TYR A 97 -4.24 1.69 13.87
C TYR A 97 -3.01 1.81 12.97
N ASP A 98 -1.85 1.38 13.46
CA ASP A 98 -0.61 1.40 12.68
C ASP A 98 -0.42 0.09 11.92
N MET A 99 -0.48 0.16 10.59
CA MET A 99 -0.27 -1.01 9.72
C MET A 99 1.16 -1.55 9.81
N LYS A 100 2.13 -0.76 10.27
CA LYS A 100 3.51 -1.23 10.47
C LYS A 100 3.60 -2.34 11.52
N GLU A 101 2.73 -2.35 12.54
CA GLU A 101 2.68 -3.42 13.54
C GLU A 101 2.36 -4.78 12.88
N LEU A 102 1.42 -4.80 11.92
CA LEU A 102 1.11 -6.01 11.16
C LEU A 102 2.29 -6.42 10.28
N ILE A 103 2.92 -5.47 9.58
CA ILE A 103 4.08 -5.74 8.73
C ILE A 103 5.22 -6.36 9.55
N LEU A 104 5.55 -5.78 10.71
CA LEU A 104 6.59 -6.29 11.62
C LEU A 104 6.24 -7.66 12.17
N SER A 105 4.97 -7.88 12.56
CA SER A 105 4.53 -9.16 13.09
C SER A 105 4.69 -10.28 12.06
N VAL A 106 4.41 -10.07 10.78
CA VAL A 106 4.55 -11.13 9.77
C VAL A 106 5.98 -11.31 9.27
N ALA A 107 6.82 -10.28 9.37
CA ALA A 107 8.19 -10.29 8.88
C ALA A 107 9.09 -11.25 9.69
N ASP A 108 10.07 -11.84 9.02
CA ASP A 108 11.14 -12.58 9.68
C ASP A 108 11.91 -11.64 10.62
N ASP A 109 12.13 -12.08 11.86
CA ASP A 109 12.86 -11.35 12.89
C ASP A 109 12.33 -9.91 13.11
N GLN A 110 11.07 -9.63 12.76
CA GLN A 110 10.43 -8.32 12.81
C GLN A 110 11.23 -7.24 12.05
N ASN A 111 11.90 -7.61 10.98
CA ASN A 111 12.71 -6.70 10.17
C ASN A 111 11.89 -6.14 8.99
N PHE A 112 11.80 -4.82 8.93
CA PHE A 112 11.15 -4.08 7.85
C PHE A 112 12.04 -2.92 7.39
N PHE A 113 12.45 -2.93 6.13
CA PHE A 113 13.19 -1.84 5.51
C PHE A 113 12.22 -0.95 4.73
N GLU A 114 11.78 0.15 5.37
CA GLU A 114 10.84 1.08 4.77
C GLU A 114 11.52 2.04 3.79
N ILE A 115 10.86 2.30 2.66
CA ILE A 115 11.30 3.24 1.62
C ILE A 115 10.39 4.47 1.66
N GLN A 116 10.95 5.68 1.61
CA GLN A 116 10.20 6.95 1.62
C GLN A 116 9.26 7.07 2.83
N GLU A 117 9.72 6.70 4.01
CA GLU A 117 8.94 6.70 5.25
C GLU A 117 8.26 8.05 5.52
N GLU A 118 8.96 9.16 5.25
CA GLU A 118 8.48 10.51 5.53
C GLU A 118 7.59 11.10 4.43
N TYR A 119 7.53 10.47 3.24
CA TYR A 119 6.76 10.92 2.09
C TYR A 119 5.49 10.12 1.89
N ALA A 120 4.36 10.80 1.61
CA ALA A 120 3.06 10.15 1.39
C ALA A 120 2.79 9.06 2.43
N LYS A 121 2.72 9.44 3.71
CA LYS A 121 2.64 8.54 4.87
C LYS A 121 1.37 7.67 4.89
N ASN A 122 0.37 8.02 4.11
CA ASN A 122 -0.87 7.25 3.92
C ASN A 122 -0.68 5.95 3.12
N ILE A 123 0.51 5.75 2.51
CA ILE A 123 0.93 4.50 1.88
C ILE A 123 2.34 4.12 2.36
N ILE A 124 2.52 2.88 2.76
CA ILE A 124 3.77 2.29 3.22
C ILE A 124 4.34 1.44 2.09
N ILE A 125 5.63 1.58 1.79
CA ILE A 125 6.36 0.71 0.87
C ILE A 125 7.70 0.31 1.48
N GLY A 126 8.16 -0.91 1.20
CA GLY A 126 9.45 -1.38 1.69
C GLY A 126 9.62 -2.89 1.52
N TYR A 127 10.64 -3.43 2.15
CA TYR A 127 11.02 -4.83 2.03
C TYR A 127 10.97 -5.53 3.37
N ILE A 128 10.43 -6.75 3.37
CA ILE A 128 10.52 -7.72 4.47
C ILE A 128 11.13 -9.01 3.95
N ARG A 129 11.39 -9.96 4.85
CA ARG A 129 11.60 -11.35 4.48
C ARG A 129 10.50 -12.22 5.05
N LEU A 130 10.10 -13.23 4.29
CA LEU A 130 9.19 -14.28 4.70
C LEU A 130 9.87 -15.63 4.43
N ASN A 131 10.21 -16.36 5.50
CA ASN A 131 10.97 -17.62 5.43
C ASN A 131 12.25 -17.46 4.60
N GLY A 132 12.99 -16.38 4.84
CA GLY A 132 14.26 -16.04 4.18
C GLY A 132 14.15 -15.41 2.79
N LYS A 133 12.97 -15.34 2.20
CA LYS A 133 12.73 -14.76 0.85
C LYS A 133 12.35 -13.30 0.94
N THR A 134 12.95 -12.46 0.09
CA THR A 134 12.58 -11.04 -0.02
C THR A 134 11.18 -10.87 -0.60
N ILE A 135 10.38 -10.02 0.03
CA ILE A 135 9.03 -9.63 -0.39
C ILE A 135 8.93 -8.11 -0.35
N GLY A 136 8.44 -7.50 -1.44
CA GLY A 136 8.07 -6.10 -1.46
C GLY A 136 6.69 -5.90 -0.84
N VAL A 137 6.57 -4.97 0.09
CA VAL A 137 5.31 -4.64 0.77
C VAL A 137 4.76 -3.33 0.25
N VAL A 138 3.47 -3.30 -0.06
CA VAL A 138 2.68 -2.10 -0.32
C VAL A 138 1.46 -2.12 0.60
N ALA A 139 1.32 -1.15 1.47
CA ALA A 139 0.25 -1.16 2.47
C ALA A 139 -0.38 0.22 2.66
N ASN A 140 -1.71 0.27 2.84
CA ASN A 140 -2.35 1.48 3.30
C ASN A 140 -2.00 1.73 4.77
N GLN A 141 -1.86 3.02 5.16
CA GLN A 141 -1.62 3.40 6.56
C GLN A 141 -2.86 4.09 7.14
N PRO A 142 -3.71 3.38 7.89
CA PRO A 142 -4.92 3.96 8.45
C PRO A 142 -4.69 5.11 9.43
N ALA A 143 -3.51 5.15 10.05
CA ALA A 143 -3.12 6.25 10.96
C ALA A 143 -2.84 7.56 10.22
N ALA A 144 -2.66 7.53 8.89
CA ALA A 144 -2.41 8.71 8.07
C ALA A 144 -3.49 8.84 6.99
N LEU A 145 -4.23 9.95 6.98
CA LEU A 145 -5.33 10.20 6.02
C LEU A 145 -6.31 9.02 5.89
N ALA A 146 -6.52 8.26 6.98
CA ALA A 146 -7.35 7.04 7.02
C ALA A 146 -6.97 5.97 5.96
N GLY A 147 -5.76 5.98 5.44
CA GLY A 147 -5.30 5.06 4.40
C GLY A 147 -5.82 5.39 2.99
N THR A 148 -6.41 6.57 2.76
CA THR A 148 -6.87 6.99 1.42
C THR A 148 -5.71 7.08 0.44
N LEU A 149 -5.99 6.88 -0.86
CA LEU A 149 -5.03 7.09 -1.92
C LEU A 149 -5.14 8.52 -2.47
N ASP A 150 -4.11 9.32 -2.28
CA ASP A 150 -3.92 10.59 -2.97
C ASP A 150 -2.95 10.45 -4.15
N ILE A 151 -2.66 11.54 -4.85
CA ILE A 151 -1.72 11.56 -5.97
C ILE A 151 -0.35 11.03 -5.57
N ASN A 152 0.19 11.50 -4.44
CA ASN A 152 1.52 11.15 -4.00
C ASN A 152 1.63 9.67 -3.59
N ALA A 153 0.63 9.15 -2.86
CA ALA A 153 0.56 7.75 -2.50
C ALA A 153 0.48 6.84 -3.74
N SER A 154 -0.35 7.23 -4.72
CA SER A 154 -0.50 6.48 -5.97
C SER A 154 0.81 6.40 -6.76
N VAL A 155 1.54 7.51 -6.87
CA VAL A 155 2.83 7.57 -7.59
C VAL A 155 3.92 6.82 -6.83
N LYS A 156 4.01 6.99 -5.50
CA LYS A 156 4.95 6.27 -4.63
C LYS A 156 4.79 4.76 -4.76
N ALA A 157 3.56 4.26 -4.59
CA ALA A 157 3.27 2.84 -4.70
C ALA A 157 3.49 2.30 -6.12
N ALA A 158 3.03 3.00 -7.17
CA ALA A 158 3.20 2.55 -8.55
C ALA A 158 4.67 2.39 -8.95
N ARG A 159 5.53 3.34 -8.56
CA ARG A 159 6.97 3.24 -8.80
C ARG A 159 7.59 2.04 -8.09
N PHE A 160 7.20 1.79 -6.85
CA PHE A 160 7.72 0.68 -6.05
C PHE A 160 7.28 -0.69 -6.63
N VAL A 161 6.01 -0.83 -7.01
CA VAL A 161 5.49 -2.05 -7.67
C VAL A 161 6.29 -2.36 -8.93
N ARG A 162 6.53 -1.36 -9.77
CA ARG A 162 7.33 -1.55 -11.00
C ARG A 162 8.78 -1.90 -10.72
N PHE A 163 9.37 -1.33 -9.67
CA PHE A 163 10.72 -1.69 -9.25
C PHE A 163 10.78 -3.15 -8.80
N CYS A 164 9.85 -3.60 -7.97
CA CYS A 164 9.77 -4.98 -7.53
C CYS A 164 9.62 -5.94 -8.71
N ASP A 165 8.73 -5.63 -9.67
CA ASP A 165 8.55 -6.45 -10.87
C ASP A 165 9.83 -6.51 -11.74
N ALA A 166 10.54 -5.38 -11.87
CA ALA A 166 11.79 -5.33 -12.63
C ALA A 166 12.92 -6.17 -12.03
N PHE A 167 12.88 -6.47 -10.74
CA PHE A 167 13.89 -7.22 -10.01
C PHE A 167 13.39 -8.56 -9.42
N ASN A 168 12.31 -9.10 -9.97
CA ASN A 168 11.75 -10.40 -9.59
C ASN A 168 11.36 -10.50 -8.09
N ILE A 169 11.00 -9.38 -7.47
CA ILE A 169 10.61 -9.33 -6.06
C ILE A 169 9.09 -9.53 -5.95
N PRO A 170 8.61 -10.62 -5.32
CA PRO A 170 7.19 -10.82 -5.08
C PRO A 170 6.56 -9.70 -4.24
N LEU A 171 5.26 -9.46 -4.44
CA LEU A 171 4.53 -8.36 -3.82
C LEU A 171 3.50 -8.84 -2.81
N LEU A 172 3.57 -8.30 -1.59
CA LEU A 172 2.53 -8.36 -0.58
C LEU A 172 1.80 -7.02 -0.53
N THR A 173 0.48 -7.05 -0.67
CA THR A 173 -0.35 -5.86 -0.54
C THR A 173 -1.27 -5.99 0.68
N LEU A 174 -1.22 -5.03 1.60
CA LEU A 174 -2.11 -4.95 2.77
C LEU A 174 -3.10 -3.82 2.58
N VAL A 175 -4.39 -4.15 2.59
CA VAL A 175 -5.46 -3.23 2.17
C VAL A 175 -6.32 -2.82 3.35
N ASP A 176 -6.32 -1.52 3.63
CA ASP A 176 -7.34 -0.82 4.43
C ASP A 176 -7.56 0.56 3.79
N VAL A 177 -8.39 0.61 2.75
CA VAL A 177 -8.56 1.80 1.91
C VAL A 177 -10.03 2.20 1.79
N PRO A 178 -10.43 3.39 2.27
CA PRO A 178 -11.80 3.88 2.14
C PRO A 178 -12.12 4.50 0.77
N GLY A 179 -11.10 4.80 -0.04
CA GLY A 179 -11.27 5.44 -1.33
C GLY A 179 -10.04 6.21 -1.78
N PHE A 180 -10.12 6.80 -2.96
CA PHE A 180 -9.24 7.91 -3.34
C PHE A 180 -9.58 9.16 -2.54
N LEU A 181 -8.58 9.98 -2.22
CA LEU A 181 -8.79 11.22 -1.46
C LEU A 181 -9.63 12.20 -2.29
N PRO A 182 -10.83 12.58 -1.83
CA PRO A 182 -11.64 13.56 -2.54
C PRO A 182 -11.09 14.97 -2.33
N GLY A 183 -11.29 15.84 -3.30
CA GLY A 183 -10.95 17.25 -3.17
C GLY A 183 -10.66 17.93 -4.50
N VAL A 184 -10.95 19.23 -4.58
CA VAL A 184 -10.76 20.02 -5.81
C VAL A 184 -9.31 20.00 -6.28
N ASN A 185 -8.34 20.12 -5.36
CA ASN A 185 -6.92 20.08 -5.70
C ASN A 185 -6.51 18.72 -6.27
N GLN A 186 -7.00 17.60 -5.69
CA GLN A 186 -6.74 16.27 -6.20
C GLN A 186 -7.26 16.09 -7.64
N GLU A 187 -8.47 16.60 -7.91
CA GLU A 187 -9.05 16.54 -9.26
C GLU A 187 -8.27 17.42 -10.25
N TYR A 188 -7.93 18.66 -9.89
CA TYR A 188 -7.19 19.57 -10.76
C TYR A 188 -5.75 19.12 -11.02
N GLU A 189 -5.11 18.52 -10.06
CA GLU A 189 -3.76 17.97 -10.20
C GLU A 189 -3.75 16.59 -10.85
N GLY A 190 -4.91 16.02 -11.14
CA GLY A 190 -5.08 14.83 -11.97
C GLY A 190 -5.03 13.50 -11.23
N ILE A 191 -5.76 13.37 -10.09
CA ILE A 191 -5.87 12.11 -9.33
C ILE A 191 -6.27 10.93 -10.22
N ILE A 192 -7.15 11.13 -11.22
CA ILE A 192 -7.56 10.08 -12.16
C ILE A 192 -6.35 9.51 -12.91
N ARG A 193 -5.50 10.39 -13.46
CA ARG A 193 -4.28 10.01 -14.18
C ARG A 193 -3.25 9.36 -13.25
N HIS A 194 -3.04 9.95 -12.07
CA HIS A 194 -2.04 9.46 -11.11
C HIS A 194 -2.50 8.16 -10.43
N GLY A 195 -3.78 8.02 -10.09
CA GLY A 195 -4.34 6.76 -9.60
C GLY A 195 -4.25 5.63 -10.63
N ALA A 196 -4.43 5.96 -11.92
CA ALA A 196 -4.25 5.01 -13.01
C ALA A 196 -2.82 4.47 -13.13
N LYS A 197 -1.79 5.18 -12.63
CA LYS A 197 -0.41 4.64 -12.58
C LYS A 197 -0.31 3.41 -11.69
N LEU A 198 -0.97 3.42 -10.54
CA LEU A 198 -0.95 2.29 -9.61
C LEU A 198 -1.71 1.10 -10.20
N LEU A 199 -2.89 1.33 -10.78
CA LEU A 199 -3.63 0.31 -11.51
C LEU A 199 -2.77 -0.33 -12.61
N TYR A 200 -2.15 0.49 -13.43
CA TYR A 200 -1.30 0.04 -14.53
C TYR A 200 -0.11 -0.78 -14.03
N ALA A 201 0.57 -0.31 -12.97
CA ALA A 201 1.73 -1.00 -12.41
C ALA A 201 1.37 -2.43 -11.94
N TYR A 202 0.27 -2.61 -11.21
CA TYR A 202 -0.17 -3.94 -10.78
C TYR A 202 -0.67 -4.82 -11.93
N CYS A 203 -1.33 -4.25 -12.95
CA CYS A 203 -1.76 -5.00 -14.13
C CYS A 203 -0.57 -5.49 -14.97
N GLU A 204 0.52 -4.69 -15.02
CA GLU A 204 1.73 -5.01 -15.78
C GLU A 204 2.65 -5.99 -15.02
N ALA A 205 2.66 -5.94 -13.68
CA ALA A 205 3.52 -6.77 -12.85
C ALA A 205 3.26 -8.28 -13.02
N THR A 206 4.35 -9.02 -13.29
CA THR A 206 4.35 -10.46 -13.57
C THR A 206 4.78 -11.31 -12.38
N VAL A 207 5.40 -10.70 -11.37
CA VAL A 207 5.79 -11.37 -10.12
C VAL A 207 4.59 -11.89 -9.33
N PRO A 208 4.78 -12.85 -8.39
CA PRO A 208 3.74 -13.27 -7.47
C PRO A 208 3.15 -12.08 -6.70
N LYS A 209 1.81 -12.02 -6.61
CA LYS A 209 1.04 -10.96 -5.95
C LYS A 209 0.08 -11.56 -4.95
N VAL A 210 0.32 -11.33 -3.67
CA VAL A 210 -0.57 -11.76 -2.57
C VAL A 210 -1.15 -10.54 -1.88
N THR A 211 -2.44 -10.56 -1.64
CA THR A 211 -3.18 -9.42 -1.04
C THR A 211 -3.89 -9.89 0.22
N VAL A 212 -3.84 -9.08 1.28
CA VAL A 212 -4.64 -9.26 2.50
C VAL A 212 -5.50 -8.03 2.72
N ILE A 213 -6.81 -8.21 2.69
CA ILE A 213 -7.77 -7.16 3.02
C ILE A 213 -7.98 -7.21 4.52
N THR A 214 -7.43 -6.23 5.24
CA THR A 214 -7.43 -6.20 6.70
C THR A 214 -8.72 -5.60 7.26
N ARG A 215 -9.28 -4.58 6.58
CA ARG A 215 -10.52 -3.93 7.01
C ARG A 215 -11.30 -3.36 5.83
N LYS A 216 -11.09 -2.09 5.45
CA LYS A 216 -11.85 -1.43 4.37
C LYS A 216 -11.23 -1.71 3.00
N ALA A 217 -12.08 -2.01 2.03
CA ALA A 217 -11.71 -2.16 0.63
C ALA A 217 -12.86 -1.63 -0.24
N TYR A 218 -12.83 -0.31 -0.53
CA TYR A 218 -13.94 0.36 -1.19
C TYR A 218 -13.59 0.88 -2.57
N GLY A 219 -14.47 0.56 -3.54
CA GLY A 219 -14.51 1.12 -4.88
C GLY A 219 -13.20 0.99 -5.66
N GLY A 220 -12.95 1.95 -6.56
CA GLY A 220 -11.77 1.93 -7.41
C GLY A 220 -10.43 1.98 -6.67
N ALA A 221 -10.39 2.49 -5.43
CA ALA A 221 -9.18 2.46 -4.62
C ALA A 221 -8.83 1.03 -4.15
N TYR A 222 -9.82 0.20 -3.84
CA TYR A 222 -9.62 -1.23 -3.64
C TYR A 222 -9.13 -1.90 -4.92
N ASP A 223 -9.75 -1.59 -6.06
CA ASP A 223 -9.39 -2.23 -7.33
C ASP A 223 -7.90 -2.05 -7.65
N VAL A 224 -7.35 -0.84 -7.45
CA VAL A 224 -5.94 -0.55 -7.77
C VAL A 224 -4.93 -1.13 -6.76
N MET A 225 -5.38 -1.61 -5.60
CA MET A 225 -4.54 -2.21 -4.55
C MET A 225 -4.40 -3.73 -4.73
N SER A 226 -3.96 -4.17 -5.90
CA SER A 226 -3.71 -5.60 -6.20
C SER A 226 -4.92 -6.52 -6.00
N SER A 227 -6.12 -6.03 -6.33
CA SER A 227 -7.34 -6.81 -6.20
C SER A 227 -7.37 -7.99 -7.17
N LYS A 228 -8.29 -8.94 -6.92
CA LYS A 228 -8.55 -10.07 -7.82
C LYS A 228 -9.01 -9.60 -9.21
N HIS A 229 -9.69 -8.46 -9.29
CA HIS A 229 -10.17 -7.85 -10.54
C HIS A 229 -9.04 -7.52 -11.52
N ILE A 230 -7.85 -7.18 -10.99
CA ILE A 230 -6.66 -6.84 -11.77
C ILE A 230 -5.58 -7.92 -11.72
N ARG A 231 -5.99 -9.18 -11.53
CA ARG A 231 -5.11 -10.35 -11.53
C ARG A 231 -4.17 -10.46 -10.32
N GLY A 232 -4.62 -10.08 -9.10
CA GLY A 232 -4.01 -10.53 -7.86
C GLY A 232 -4.05 -12.07 -7.81
N ASP A 233 -2.93 -12.74 -7.50
CA ASP A 233 -2.86 -14.20 -7.56
C ASP A 233 -3.65 -14.84 -6.41
N ILE A 234 -3.40 -14.42 -5.17
CA ILE A 234 -4.11 -14.89 -3.98
C ILE A 234 -4.57 -13.68 -3.18
N ASN A 235 -5.86 -13.64 -2.86
CA ASN A 235 -6.48 -12.58 -2.08
C ASN A 235 -7.11 -13.15 -0.82
N PHE A 236 -6.59 -12.76 0.34
CA PHE A 236 -7.14 -13.04 1.65
C PHE A 236 -7.98 -11.88 2.16
N ALA A 237 -8.90 -12.15 3.06
CA ALA A 237 -9.60 -11.14 3.83
C ALA A 237 -9.71 -11.56 5.30
N TYR A 238 -9.67 -10.59 6.21
CA TYR A 238 -10.03 -10.84 7.60
C TYR A 238 -11.55 -10.95 7.76
N PRO A 239 -12.07 -11.67 8.77
CA PRO A 239 -13.51 -11.86 8.94
C PRO A 239 -14.30 -10.57 9.12
N THR A 240 -13.66 -9.52 9.64
CA THR A 240 -14.25 -8.20 9.86
C THR A 240 -14.05 -7.23 8.70
N ALA A 241 -13.48 -7.67 7.56
CA ALA A 241 -13.25 -6.82 6.42
C ALA A 241 -14.57 -6.36 5.76
N GLU A 242 -14.58 -5.14 5.26
CA GLU A 242 -15.69 -4.56 4.52
C GLU A 242 -15.27 -4.35 3.06
N ILE A 243 -15.85 -5.13 2.15
CA ILE A 243 -15.54 -5.09 0.71
C ILE A 243 -16.78 -4.64 -0.04
N ALA A 244 -16.76 -3.46 -0.66
CA ALA A 244 -17.92 -2.89 -1.34
C ALA A 244 -17.54 -1.81 -2.37
N VAL A 245 -18.50 -1.42 -3.21
CA VAL A 245 -18.34 -0.29 -4.14
C VAL A 245 -18.15 1.03 -3.37
N MET A 246 -18.84 1.19 -2.23
CA MET A 246 -18.66 2.33 -1.32
C MET A 246 -18.97 1.91 0.11
N GLY A 247 -18.43 2.64 1.07
CA GLY A 247 -18.69 2.37 2.48
C GLY A 247 -20.16 2.56 2.85
N PRO A 248 -20.64 1.88 3.91
CA PRO A 248 -22.03 1.89 4.33
C PRO A 248 -22.63 3.29 4.53
N ASP A 249 -21.85 4.23 5.08
CA ASP A 249 -22.30 5.61 5.29
C ASP A 249 -22.66 6.32 3.98
N GLY A 250 -21.79 6.21 2.98
CA GLY A 250 -22.02 6.78 1.66
C GLY A 250 -23.17 6.12 0.94
N ALA A 251 -23.20 4.78 0.97
CA ALA A 251 -24.24 3.99 0.31
C ALA A 251 -25.64 4.31 0.86
N VAL A 252 -25.81 4.34 2.17
CA VAL A 252 -27.10 4.64 2.81
C VAL A 252 -27.56 6.06 2.50
N ASN A 253 -26.67 7.03 2.53
CA ASN A 253 -27.04 8.41 2.20
C ASN A 253 -27.50 8.61 0.75
N ILE A 254 -27.01 7.80 -0.18
CA ILE A 254 -27.38 7.88 -1.61
C ILE A 254 -28.63 7.05 -1.87
N LEU A 255 -28.59 5.77 -1.51
CA LEU A 255 -29.63 4.80 -1.87
C LEU A 255 -30.94 5.03 -1.12
N PHE A 256 -30.85 5.41 0.17
CA PHE A 256 -32.01 5.54 1.07
C PHE A 256 -32.31 6.99 1.45
N ARG A 257 -31.88 7.95 0.63
CA ARG A 257 -32.08 9.38 0.88
C ARG A 257 -33.52 9.79 1.15
N LYS A 258 -34.47 9.14 0.46
CA LYS A 258 -35.90 9.41 0.63
C LYS A 258 -36.41 8.88 1.97
N ASP A 259 -36.03 7.65 2.29
CA ASP A 259 -36.45 6.96 3.53
C ASP A 259 -35.93 7.69 4.77
N LEU A 260 -34.67 8.15 4.73
CA LEU A 260 -34.09 8.97 5.79
C LEU A 260 -34.78 10.31 6.01
N LYS A 261 -35.30 10.93 4.92
CA LYS A 261 -36.00 12.21 5.03
C LYS A 261 -37.42 12.09 5.59
N THR A 262 -38.03 10.92 5.47
CA THR A 262 -39.42 10.69 5.90
C THR A 262 -39.51 9.90 7.21
N ALA A 263 -38.38 9.42 7.75
CA ALA A 263 -38.32 8.67 8.98
C ALA A 263 -38.63 9.57 10.20
N GLU A 264 -39.37 9.06 11.17
CA GLU A 264 -39.61 9.72 12.47
C GLU A 264 -38.31 9.85 13.28
N ASP A 265 -37.42 8.82 13.22
CA ASP A 265 -36.05 8.82 13.77
C ASP A 265 -35.03 8.59 12.66
N PRO A 266 -34.51 9.63 12.00
CA PRO A 266 -33.54 9.51 10.91
C PRO A 266 -32.21 8.86 11.32
N GLU A 267 -31.75 9.07 12.57
CA GLU A 267 -30.50 8.53 13.06
C GLU A 267 -30.61 7.02 13.38
N GLY A 268 -31.71 6.61 14.03
CA GLY A 268 -31.99 5.18 14.24
C GLY A 268 -32.16 4.43 12.92
N LYS A 269 -32.91 5.02 11.99
CA LYS A 269 -33.11 4.42 10.65
C LYS A 269 -31.80 4.33 9.87
N ARG A 270 -30.91 5.31 9.96
CA ARG A 270 -29.58 5.29 9.35
C ARG A 270 -28.75 4.11 9.87
N LYS A 271 -28.69 3.91 11.19
CA LYS A 271 -27.93 2.82 11.79
C LYS A 271 -28.48 1.44 11.38
N GLU A 272 -29.79 1.30 11.34
CA GLU A 272 -30.45 0.08 10.83
C GLU A 272 -30.05 -0.23 9.39
N LEU A 273 -30.16 0.75 8.50
CA LEU A 273 -29.81 0.59 7.09
C LEU A 273 -28.32 0.34 6.85
N GLN A 274 -27.44 0.92 7.66
CA GLN A 274 -26.01 0.66 7.61
C GLN A 274 -25.67 -0.77 8.03
N ALA A 275 -26.32 -1.28 9.08
CA ALA A 275 -26.16 -2.66 9.55
C ALA A 275 -26.66 -3.65 8.47
N ASP A 276 -27.82 -3.42 7.90
CA ASP A 276 -28.39 -4.22 6.82
C ASP A 276 -27.50 -4.21 5.57
N TYR A 277 -26.93 -3.06 5.22
CA TYR A 277 -26.00 -2.93 4.09
C TYR A 277 -24.70 -3.72 4.33
N ARG A 278 -24.13 -3.66 5.57
CA ARG A 278 -22.95 -4.46 5.92
C ARG A 278 -23.23 -5.95 5.79
N GLU A 279 -24.33 -6.41 6.36
CA GLU A 279 -24.70 -7.81 6.32
C GLU A 279 -24.91 -8.34 4.91
N LYS A 280 -25.58 -7.58 4.05
CA LYS A 280 -25.95 -8.03 2.70
C LYS A 280 -24.86 -7.84 1.65
N PHE A 281 -24.06 -6.79 1.75
CA PHE A 281 -23.18 -6.35 0.67
C PHE A 281 -21.73 -6.12 1.08
N ALA A 282 -21.48 -5.49 2.22
CA ALA A 282 -20.15 -5.03 2.59
C ALA A 282 -19.47 -6.00 3.59
N ASN A 283 -19.28 -7.26 3.18
CA ASN A 283 -18.62 -8.26 3.99
C ASN A 283 -17.75 -9.20 3.14
N PRO A 284 -16.73 -9.85 3.71
CA PRO A 284 -15.79 -10.67 2.95
C PRO A 284 -16.42 -11.98 2.45
N TYR A 285 -17.44 -12.49 3.11
CA TYR A 285 -18.10 -13.74 2.74
C TYR A 285 -18.80 -13.60 1.39
N ARG A 286 -19.46 -12.46 1.16
CA ARG A 286 -20.10 -12.18 -0.12
C ARG A 286 -19.09 -12.05 -1.25
N ALA A 287 -17.93 -11.41 -0.98
CA ALA A 287 -16.85 -11.32 -1.94
C ALA A 287 -16.23 -12.70 -2.26
N ALA A 288 -16.11 -13.57 -1.24
CA ALA A 288 -15.62 -14.94 -1.42
C ALA A 288 -16.59 -15.81 -2.25
N GLU A 289 -17.90 -15.73 -2.00
CA GLU A 289 -18.93 -16.39 -2.84
C GLU A 289 -18.83 -16.03 -4.32
N LEU A 290 -18.45 -14.79 -4.62
CA LEU A 290 -18.26 -14.28 -5.97
C LEU A 290 -16.88 -14.55 -6.57
N GLY A 291 -15.95 -15.15 -5.79
CA GLY A 291 -14.61 -15.50 -6.24
C GLY A 291 -13.59 -14.34 -6.20
N TYR A 292 -13.88 -13.26 -5.49
CA TYR A 292 -12.95 -12.13 -5.33
C TYR A 292 -12.02 -12.26 -4.11
N VAL A 293 -12.32 -13.16 -3.20
CA VAL A 293 -11.49 -13.54 -2.05
C VAL A 293 -11.30 -15.06 -2.10
N ASP A 294 -10.06 -15.52 -2.03
CA ASP A 294 -9.72 -16.95 -2.11
C ASP A 294 -9.92 -17.65 -0.76
N GLU A 295 -9.61 -16.96 0.35
CA GLU A 295 -9.77 -17.50 1.71
C GLU A 295 -10.00 -16.35 2.71
N ILE A 296 -10.89 -16.58 3.68
CA ILE A 296 -11.06 -15.70 4.85
C ILE A 296 -10.21 -16.30 5.97
N ILE A 297 -9.25 -15.52 6.47
CA ILE A 297 -8.26 -15.97 7.44
C ILE A 297 -8.35 -15.20 8.75
N GLU A 298 -8.10 -15.88 9.87
CA GLU A 298 -7.88 -15.21 11.15
C GLU A 298 -6.58 -14.40 11.11
N PRO A 299 -6.53 -13.19 11.68
CA PRO A 299 -5.34 -12.35 11.62
C PRO A 299 -4.09 -13.02 12.21
N SER A 300 -4.22 -13.78 13.27
CA SER A 300 -3.12 -14.46 13.97
C SER A 300 -2.33 -15.45 13.11
N ILE A 301 -2.93 -16.02 12.04
CA ILE A 301 -2.27 -16.99 11.15
C ILE A 301 -1.74 -16.35 9.86
N THR A 302 -1.80 -15.03 9.72
CA THR A 302 -1.44 -14.31 8.49
C THR A 302 -0.05 -14.69 7.99
N ARG A 303 0.98 -14.71 8.85
CA ARG A 303 2.35 -15.07 8.48
C ARG A 303 2.43 -16.43 7.79
N SER A 304 1.90 -17.45 8.38
CA SER A 304 1.97 -18.82 7.84
C SER A 304 1.23 -18.95 6.50
N ARG A 305 0.10 -18.23 6.34
CA ARG A 305 -0.65 -18.19 5.07
C ARG A 305 0.11 -17.46 3.98
N LEU A 306 0.78 -16.35 4.29
CA LEU A 306 1.62 -15.62 3.35
C LEU A 306 2.80 -16.47 2.87
N ILE A 307 3.55 -17.08 3.78
CA ILE A 307 4.69 -17.94 3.44
C ILE A 307 4.24 -19.05 2.49
N ARG A 308 3.17 -19.77 2.83
CA ARG A 308 2.63 -20.84 2.01
C ARG A 308 2.17 -20.35 0.62
N SER A 309 1.58 -19.18 0.55
CA SER A 309 1.14 -18.58 -0.71
C SER A 309 2.32 -18.26 -1.63
N PHE A 310 3.37 -17.63 -1.11
CA PHE A 310 4.56 -17.36 -1.91
C PHE A 310 5.32 -18.63 -2.30
N GLU A 311 5.30 -19.68 -1.48
CA GLU A 311 5.84 -20.99 -1.85
C GLU A 311 5.03 -21.64 -2.99
N LEU A 312 3.70 -21.59 -2.92
CA LEU A 312 2.81 -22.08 -3.97
C LEU A 312 3.04 -21.35 -5.30
N LEU A 313 3.27 -20.04 -5.24
CA LEU A 313 3.50 -19.20 -6.41
C LEU A 313 4.95 -19.15 -6.89
N ALA A 314 5.88 -19.88 -6.26
CA ALA A 314 7.30 -19.84 -6.61
C ALA A 314 7.58 -20.23 -8.09
N ASN A 315 6.73 -21.05 -8.67
CA ASN A 315 6.84 -21.47 -10.07
C ASN A 315 6.02 -20.61 -11.04
N LYS A 316 5.44 -19.50 -10.57
CA LYS A 316 4.69 -18.60 -11.46
C LYS A 316 5.58 -18.12 -12.60
N ARG A 317 5.09 -18.26 -13.83
CA ARG A 317 5.72 -17.73 -15.04
C ARG A 317 4.64 -17.01 -15.83
N GLN A 318 4.76 -15.71 -15.92
CA GLN A 318 3.84 -14.85 -16.67
C GLN A 318 4.67 -13.92 -17.56
N SER A 319 4.21 -13.71 -18.78
CA SER A 319 4.80 -12.73 -19.69
C SER A 319 3.70 -11.79 -20.21
N ASN A 320 4.06 -10.55 -20.39
CA ASN A 320 3.20 -9.57 -21.05
C ASN A 320 3.33 -9.67 -22.58
N PRO A 321 2.33 -9.23 -23.35
CA PRO A 321 2.45 -9.14 -24.81
C PRO A 321 3.69 -8.33 -25.21
N PRO A 322 4.44 -8.74 -26.26
CA PRO A 322 5.61 -8.01 -26.73
C PRO A 322 5.26 -6.57 -27.11
N LYS A 323 6.05 -5.62 -26.63
CA LYS A 323 5.92 -4.18 -26.93
C LYS A 323 7.27 -3.49 -26.82
N LYS A 324 7.45 -2.35 -27.48
CA LYS A 324 8.71 -1.59 -27.41
C LYS A 324 8.96 -1.03 -26.00
N HIS A 325 7.91 -0.55 -25.35
CA HIS A 325 7.92 -0.05 -23.96
C HIS A 325 6.49 -0.05 -23.42
N SER A 326 6.33 0.10 -22.12
CA SER A 326 5.01 0.27 -21.50
C SER A 326 4.43 1.66 -21.79
N ASN A 327 3.10 1.76 -21.81
CA ASN A 327 2.38 3.02 -21.95
C ASN A 327 1.68 3.39 -20.64
N ILE A 328 2.46 3.48 -19.57
CA ILE A 328 1.94 3.91 -18.27
C ILE A 328 1.44 5.36 -18.38
N PRO A 329 0.32 5.73 -17.75
CA PRO A 329 -0.13 7.12 -17.66
C PRO A 329 0.96 8.00 -17.04
N LEU A 330 1.36 9.08 -17.71
CA LEU A 330 2.44 9.98 -17.27
C LEU A 330 1.88 11.19 -16.50
#